data_ad33d12f5f84372713e72dd3748a75d4
#
_entry.id   ad33d12f5f84372713e72dd3748a75d4
#
_cell.length_a   1.000
_cell.length_b   1.000
_cell.length_c   1.000
_cell.angle_alpha   90.00
_cell.angle_beta   90.00
_cell.angle_gamma   90.00
#
_symmetry.space_group_name_H-M   'P 1'
#
loop_
_entity.id
_entity.type
_entity.pdbx_description
1 polymer ?
#
loop_
_entity_poly.entity_id
_entity_poly.type
_entity_poly.pdbx_seq_one_letter_code
_entity_poly.pdbx_strand_id
1 'polypeptide(L)'
;MDAAISASTGKDSLNIIHVAIAEVNGDSTWIIDATIRHGVDRHPLDTFLTDFTLKDGSMPEFYIGRVQGVNAHAAVERAKTYCGRAYDTRFLPDNEELYCSELVQLSYLSAEGEQVFDSEPMNFLAPDGTMPVYWEQLFAILGMDVPQGVPGTNPQAMFSSEKVKKVKKIFGD
;
A
#
# COMPACT_ATOMS: atom_id res chain seq x y z
N MET A 1 3.10 13.00 3.25
CA MET A 1 3.47 11.58 3.15
C MET A 1 3.67 11.17 1.68
N ASP A 2 2.70 11.31 0.81
CA ASP A 2 2.75 10.81 -0.59
C ASP A 2 3.99 11.25 -1.37
N ALA A 3 4.36 12.54 -1.31
CA ALA A 3 5.58 13.04 -1.94
C ALA A 3 6.85 12.42 -1.37
N ALA A 4 6.89 12.11 -0.08
CA ALA A 4 8.04 11.47 0.57
C ALA A 4 8.12 9.98 0.19
N ILE A 5 6.99 9.27 0.14
CA ILE A 5 6.93 7.90 -0.36
C ILE A 5 7.40 7.86 -1.82
N SER A 6 6.85 8.74 -2.66
CA SER A 6 7.26 8.85 -4.07
C SER A 6 8.76 9.11 -4.23
N ALA A 7 9.32 10.01 -3.43
CA ALA A 7 10.75 10.31 -3.46
C ALA A 7 11.63 9.12 -3.06
N SER A 8 11.18 8.30 -2.11
CA SER A 8 11.97 7.18 -1.57
C SER A 8 11.81 5.87 -2.35
N THR A 9 10.66 5.64 -2.99
CA THR A 9 10.32 4.36 -3.64
C THR A 9 10.16 4.45 -5.15
N GLY A 10 10.06 5.66 -5.71
CA GLY A 10 9.85 5.87 -7.13
C GLY A 10 11.01 5.32 -7.95
N LYS A 11 10.67 4.44 -8.90
CA LYS A 11 11.59 3.92 -9.93
C LYS A 11 10.89 4.10 -11.26
N ASP A 12 11.62 4.56 -12.26
CA ASP A 12 11.08 4.83 -13.59
C ASP A 12 10.08 6.01 -13.63
N SER A 13 9.22 6.02 -14.64
CA SER A 13 8.22 7.07 -14.89
C SER A 13 6.93 6.93 -14.06
N LEU A 14 6.78 5.84 -13.31
CA LEU A 14 5.60 5.53 -12.50
C LEU A 14 5.94 5.53 -11.01
N ASN A 15 5.17 6.30 -10.25
CA ASN A 15 5.29 6.37 -8.79
C ASN A 15 4.01 5.84 -8.14
N ILE A 16 4.00 4.56 -7.81
CA ILE A 16 2.89 3.95 -7.07
C ILE A 16 3.11 4.16 -5.58
N ILE A 17 2.26 4.98 -4.97
CA ILE A 17 2.40 5.42 -3.56
C ILE A 17 1.40 4.77 -2.61
N HIS A 18 0.37 4.12 -3.16
CA HIS A 18 -0.66 3.44 -2.37
C HIS A 18 -1.10 2.16 -3.06
N VAL A 19 -1.55 1.20 -2.28
CA VAL A 19 -2.13 -0.06 -2.75
C VAL A 19 -3.33 -0.44 -1.89
N ALA A 20 -4.34 -1.02 -2.55
CA ALA A 20 -5.58 -1.46 -1.93
C ALA A 20 -6.03 -2.80 -2.51
N ILE A 21 -6.89 -3.50 -1.82
CA ILE A 21 -7.50 -4.76 -2.24
C ILE A 21 -8.94 -4.48 -2.69
N ALA A 22 -9.27 -4.85 -3.92
CA ALA A 22 -10.62 -4.73 -4.44
C ALA A 22 -11.39 -6.04 -4.26
N GLU A 23 -12.55 -5.96 -3.61
CA GLU A 23 -13.55 -7.02 -3.50
C GLU A 23 -14.70 -6.73 -4.45
N VAL A 24 -14.92 -7.61 -5.42
CA VAL A 24 -16.05 -7.51 -6.35
C VAL A 24 -17.11 -8.56 -5.96
N ASN A 25 -18.30 -8.08 -5.65
CA ASN A 25 -19.44 -8.92 -5.28
C ASN A 25 -20.67 -8.51 -6.10
N GLY A 26 -20.95 -9.25 -7.16
CA GLY A 26 -21.99 -8.88 -8.13
C GLY A 26 -21.68 -7.53 -8.77
N ASP A 27 -22.62 -6.59 -8.67
CA ASP A 27 -22.49 -5.24 -9.21
C ASP A 27 -21.81 -4.25 -8.25
N SER A 28 -21.41 -4.71 -7.07
CA SER A 28 -20.80 -3.88 -6.04
C SER A 28 -19.30 -4.12 -5.95
N THR A 29 -18.54 -3.03 -5.85
CA THR A 29 -17.09 -3.08 -5.59
C THR A 29 -16.80 -2.40 -4.25
N TRP A 30 -16.09 -3.11 -3.41
CA TRP A 30 -15.59 -2.64 -2.13
C TRP A 30 -14.07 -2.57 -2.16
N ILE A 31 -13.51 -1.64 -1.43
CA ILE A 31 -12.06 -1.49 -1.28
C ILE A 31 -11.70 -1.75 0.17
N ILE A 32 -10.62 -2.49 0.36
CA ILE A 32 -10.01 -2.70 1.67
C ILE A 32 -8.60 -2.13 1.58
N ASP A 33 -8.32 -1.12 2.37
CA ASP A 33 -7.01 -0.47 2.40
C ASP A 33 -6.64 0.01 3.82
N ALA A 34 -5.42 0.47 3.97
CA ALA A 34 -4.94 1.08 5.19
C ALA A 34 -4.49 2.51 4.91
N THR A 35 -5.06 3.47 5.63
CA THR A 35 -4.69 4.90 5.54
C THR A 35 -4.54 5.50 6.93
N ILE A 36 -3.79 6.60 7.03
CA ILE A 36 -3.68 7.36 8.30
C ILE A 36 -5.05 7.84 8.78
N ARG A 37 -5.98 8.06 7.86
CA ARG A 37 -7.29 8.66 8.18
C ARG A 37 -8.19 7.71 8.96
N HIS A 38 -8.19 6.43 8.61
CA HIS A 38 -9.14 5.47 9.19
C HIS A 38 -8.52 4.11 9.58
N GLY A 39 -7.19 3.97 9.45
CA GLY A 39 -6.54 2.68 9.65
C GLY A 39 -6.89 1.69 8.54
N VAL A 40 -7.05 0.43 8.87
CA VAL A 40 -7.53 -0.62 7.95
C VAL A 40 -9.06 -0.59 7.93
N ASP A 41 -9.63 -0.28 6.79
CA ASP A 41 -11.08 -0.20 6.64
C ASP A 41 -11.56 -0.84 5.32
N ARG A 42 -12.85 -1.21 5.31
CA ARG A 42 -13.56 -1.73 4.15
C ARG A 42 -14.71 -0.78 3.79
N HIS A 43 -14.61 -0.12 2.67
CA HIS A 43 -15.58 0.88 2.24
C HIS A 43 -15.94 0.76 0.74
N PRO A 44 -17.07 1.33 0.29
CA PRO A 44 -17.45 1.31 -1.11
C PRO A 44 -16.39 1.99 -2.01
N LEU A 45 -16.30 1.54 -3.26
CA LEU A 45 -15.42 2.14 -4.26
C LEU A 45 -15.62 3.66 -4.38
N ASP A 46 -16.85 4.15 -4.34
CA ASP A 46 -17.14 5.59 -4.45
C ASP A 46 -16.53 6.40 -3.28
N THR A 47 -16.52 5.83 -2.08
CA THR A 47 -15.85 6.44 -0.91
C THR A 47 -14.35 6.50 -1.14
N PHE A 48 -13.74 5.40 -1.59
CA PHE A 48 -12.33 5.35 -1.92
C PHE A 48 -11.95 6.41 -2.98
N LEU A 49 -12.70 6.49 -4.07
CA LEU A 49 -12.44 7.47 -5.11
C LEU A 49 -12.57 8.92 -4.59
N THR A 50 -13.56 9.18 -3.72
CA THR A 50 -13.72 10.50 -3.08
C THR A 50 -12.52 10.86 -2.21
N ASP A 51 -12.03 9.91 -1.41
CA ASP A 51 -10.89 10.12 -0.50
C ASP A 51 -9.58 10.39 -1.25
N PHE A 52 -9.42 9.83 -2.45
CA PHE A 52 -8.24 10.03 -3.28
C PHE A 52 -8.39 11.15 -4.33
N THR A 53 -9.55 11.80 -4.44
CA THR A 53 -9.71 12.98 -5.29
C THR A 53 -8.74 14.08 -4.87
N LEU A 54 -7.99 14.61 -5.82
CA LEU A 54 -6.99 15.66 -5.58
C LEU A 54 -7.68 17.00 -5.25
N LYS A 55 -6.91 17.92 -4.66
CA LYS A 55 -7.45 19.23 -4.22
C LYS A 55 -8.04 20.08 -5.34
N ASP A 56 -7.57 19.86 -6.58
CA ASP A 56 -8.09 20.52 -7.78
C ASP A 56 -9.31 19.82 -8.39
N GLY A 57 -9.78 18.73 -7.76
CA GLY A 57 -10.90 17.92 -8.20
C GLY A 57 -10.55 16.86 -9.23
N SER A 58 -9.30 16.76 -9.66
CA SER A 58 -8.85 15.70 -10.58
C SER A 58 -8.68 14.37 -9.87
N MET A 59 -8.70 13.28 -10.66
CA MET A 59 -8.43 11.92 -10.17
C MET A 59 -6.97 11.55 -10.41
N PRO A 60 -6.29 10.96 -9.42
CA PRO A 60 -4.98 10.36 -9.66
C PRO A 60 -5.10 9.15 -10.61
N GLU A 61 -3.97 8.69 -11.10
CA GLU A 61 -3.92 7.47 -11.88
C GLU A 61 -4.10 6.25 -10.98
N PHE A 62 -5.02 5.36 -11.36
CA PHE A 62 -5.18 4.06 -10.72
C PHE A 62 -4.84 2.93 -11.70
N TYR A 63 -4.28 1.87 -11.17
CA TYR A 63 -3.94 0.67 -11.92
C TYR A 63 -4.58 -0.54 -11.27
N ILE A 64 -5.17 -1.41 -12.06
CA ILE A 64 -5.64 -2.71 -11.60
C ILE A 64 -4.54 -3.74 -11.86
N GLY A 65 -4.12 -4.42 -10.80
CA GLY A 65 -3.25 -5.58 -10.85
C GLY A 65 -4.00 -6.85 -10.40
N ARG A 66 -3.58 -8.00 -10.91
CA ARG A 66 -4.03 -9.31 -10.43
C ARG A 66 -2.83 -10.12 -9.98
N VAL A 67 -2.83 -10.49 -8.72
CA VAL A 67 -1.81 -11.38 -8.16
C VAL A 67 -2.04 -12.79 -8.71
N GLN A 68 -1.01 -13.39 -9.27
CA GLN A 68 -1.06 -14.71 -9.89
C GLN A 68 -0.76 -15.81 -8.86
N GLY A 69 -1.30 -17.01 -9.09
CA GLY A 69 -1.00 -18.18 -8.25
C GLY A 69 -1.62 -18.15 -6.85
N VAL A 70 -2.62 -17.29 -6.61
CA VAL A 70 -3.26 -17.15 -5.30
C VAL A 70 -4.77 -17.35 -5.36
N ASN A 71 -5.36 -17.70 -4.24
CA ASN A 71 -6.80 -17.65 -4.06
C ASN A 71 -7.21 -16.22 -3.66
N ALA A 72 -7.68 -15.44 -4.64
CA ALA A 72 -8.06 -14.05 -4.43
C ALA A 72 -9.21 -13.88 -3.43
N HIS A 73 -10.17 -14.81 -3.39
CA HIS A 73 -11.26 -14.77 -2.40
C HIS A 73 -10.71 -14.95 -0.99
N ALA A 74 -9.80 -15.91 -0.77
CA ALA A 74 -9.18 -16.11 0.52
C ALA A 74 -8.33 -14.90 0.95
N ALA A 75 -7.69 -14.20 0.00
CA ALA A 75 -6.95 -12.97 0.28
C ALA A 75 -7.90 -11.86 0.75
N VAL A 76 -9.05 -11.67 0.10
CA VAL A 76 -10.07 -10.72 0.52
C VAL A 76 -10.60 -11.05 1.93
N GLU A 77 -10.96 -12.31 2.20
CA GLU A 77 -11.44 -12.72 3.52
C GLU A 77 -10.39 -12.50 4.61
N ARG A 78 -9.12 -12.72 4.29
CA ARG A 78 -8.01 -12.45 5.21
C ARG A 78 -7.85 -10.95 5.46
N ALA A 79 -7.91 -10.12 4.42
CA ALA A 79 -7.86 -8.67 4.55
C ALA A 79 -8.97 -8.12 5.46
N LYS A 80 -10.17 -8.67 5.36
CA LYS A 80 -11.30 -8.30 6.23
C LYS A 80 -11.02 -8.54 7.71
N THR A 81 -10.21 -9.54 8.06
CA THR A 81 -9.86 -9.82 9.47
C THR A 81 -8.99 -8.75 10.09
N TYR A 82 -8.35 -7.92 9.27
CA TYR A 82 -7.52 -6.81 9.73
C TYR A 82 -8.28 -5.48 9.87
N CYS A 83 -9.53 -5.40 9.39
CA CYS A 83 -10.33 -4.18 9.52
C CYS A 83 -10.45 -3.74 10.98
N GLY A 84 -10.29 -2.43 11.23
CA GLY A 84 -10.29 -1.82 12.55
C GLY A 84 -8.89 -1.67 13.17
N ARG A 85 -7.83 -2.23 12.56
CA ARG A 85 -6.46 -1.95 12.99
C ARG A 85 -6.04 -0.53 12.64
N ALA A 86 -5.21 0.08 13.46
CA ALA A 86 -4.65 1.41 13.19
C ALA A 86 -3.65 1.37 12.02
N TYR A 87 -3.40 2.54 11.42
CA TYR A 87 -2.36 2.68 10.41
C TYR A 87 -0.98 2.72 11.08
N ASP A 88 -0.07 1.86 10.62
CA ASP A 88 1.31 1.86 11.09
C ASP A 88 2.09 3.05 10.49
N THR A 89 2.28 4.08 11.29
CA THR A 89 3.11 5.24 10.95
C THR A 89 4.58 5.03 11.25
N ARG A 90 4.93 3.95 11.94
CA ARG A 90 6.31 3.60 12.31
C ARG A 90 6.98 2.71 11.28
N PHE A 91 6.17 2.05 10.44
CA PHE A 91 6.64 1.11 9.41
C PHE A 91 7.53 0.00 10.00
N LEU A 92 7.13 -0.53 11.13
CA LEU A 92 7.85 -1.61 11.82
C LEU A 92 7.13 -2.95 11.60
N PRO A 93 7.85 -4.04 11.39
CA PRO A 93 7.25 -5.37 11.33
C PRO A 93 6.75 -5.81 12.72
N ASP A 94 5.92 -6.83 12.74
CA ASP A 94 5.51 -7.57 13.94
C ASP A 94 4.76 -6.74 15.00
N ASN A 95 3.97 -5.74 14.56
CA ASN A 95 3.05 -4.99 15.42
C ASN A 95 1.58 -5.23 15.03
N GLU A 96 0.64 -4.61 15.75
CA GLU A 96 -0.80 -4.75 15.46
C GLU A 96 -1.33 -3.73 14.44
N GLU A 97 -0.53 -2.72 14.11
CA GLU A 97 -0.85 -1.68 13.14
C GLU A 97 -0.42 -2.15 11.75
N LEU A 98 -1.04 -1.63 10.69
CA LEU A 98 -0.68 -2.01 9.31
C LEU A 98 -0.63 -0.80 8.39
N TYR A 99 0.40 -0.71 7.56
CA TYR A 99 0.40 0.20 6.42
C TYR A 99 -0.09 -0.51 5.14
N CYS A 100 -0.38 0.25 4.08
CA CYS A 100 -1.12 -0.24 2.92
C CYS A 100 -0.51 -1.48 2.24
N SER A 101 0.78 -1.49 1.99
CA SER A 101 1.44 -2.64 1.34
C SER A 101 1.65 -3.83 2.29
N GLU A 102 1.81 -3.61 3.57
CA GLU A 102 1.85 -4.68 4.56
C GLU A 102 0.50 -5.41 4.67
N LEU A 103 -0.62 -4.67 4.67
CA LEU A 103 -1.96 -5.27 4.58
C LEU A 103 -2.07 -6.21 3.37
N VAL A 104 -1.57 -5.79 2.21
CA VAL A 104 -1.57 -6.61 0.99
C VAL A 104 -0.67 -7.83 1.16
N GLN A 105 0.55 -7.66 1.68
CA GLN A 105 1.50 -8.75 1.92
C GLN A 105 0.90 -9.84 2.81
N LEU A 106 0.31 -9.44 3.94
CA LEU A 106 -0.29 -10.38 4.89
C LEU A 106 -1.57 -11.04 4.36
N SER A 107 -2.24 -10.40 3.40
CA SER A 107 -3.49 -10.90 2.83
C SER A 107 -3.26 -11.92 1.70
N TYR A 108 -2.24 -11.73 0.87
CA TYR A 108 -1.97 -12.57 -0.29
C TYR A 108 -0.96 -13.67 0.05
N LEU A 109 -1.47 -14.88 0.29
CA LEU A 109 -0.64 -16.07 0.55
C LEU A 109 -0.74 -17.07 -0.60
N SER A 110 0.33 -17.83 -0.80
CA SER A 110 0.38 -18.95 -1.72
C SER A 110 -0.53 -20.11 -1.25
N ALA A 111 -0.64 -21.15 -2.03
CA ALA A 111 -1.39 -22.36 -1.64
C ALA A 111 -0.76 -23.05 -0.41
N GLU A 112 0.54 -22.89 -0.21
CA GLU A 112 1.30 -23.41 0.92
C GLU A 112 1.21 -22.51 2.17
N GLY A 113 0.57 -21.34 2.07
CA GLY A 113 0.42 -20.38 3.16
C GLY A 113 1.58 -19.40 3.32
N GLU A 114 2.49 -19.35 2.35
CA GLU A 114 3.61 -18.41 2.35
C GLU A 114 3.24 -17.06 1.76
N GLN A 115 3.87 -16.00 2.21
CA GLN A 115 3.69 -14.65 1.66
C GLN A 115 4.11 -14.62 0.19
N VAL A 116 3.26 -14.05 -0.66
CA VAL A 116 3.56 -13.89 -2.10
C VAL A 116 4.54 -12.74 -2.34
N PHE A 117 4.45 -11.70 -1.53
CA PHE A 117 5.35 -10.55 -1.60
C PHE A 117 6.39 -10.65 -0.49
N ASP A 118 7.65 -10.72 -0.87
CA ASP A 118 8.75 -10.78 0.07
C ASP A 118 8.97 -9.41 0.73
N SER A 119 9.45 -9.41 1.98
CA SER A 119 9.92 -8.19 2.62
C SER A 119 11.32 -7.85 2.08
N GLU A 120 11.54 -6.55 1.83
CA GLU A 120 12.82 -6.00 1.42
C GLU A 120 13.27 -4.94 2.43
N PRO A 121 14.58 -4.64 2.52
CA PRO A 121 15.04 -3.52 3.35
C PRO A 121 14.35 -2.22 2.91
N MET A 122 13.57 -1.61 3.80
CA MET A 122 12.88 -0.36 3.50
C MET A 122 13.86 0.78 3.25
N ASN A 123 13.56 1.59 2.25
CA ASN A 123 14.35 2.76 1.91
C ASN A 123 13.52 4.04 2.09
N PHE A 124 14.01 4.93 2.93
CA PHE A 124 13.42 6.25 3.18
C PHE A 124 14.21 7.38 2.52
N LEU A 125 15.36 7.07 1.91
CA LEU A 125 16.21 8.05 1.23
C LEU A 125 15.70 8.35 -0.17
N ALA A 126 15.83 9.59 -0.60
CA ALA A 126 15.66 9.99 -1.98
C ALA A 126 16.79 9.43 -2.87
N PRO A 127 16.64 9.44 -4.21
CA PRO A 127 17.65 8.88 -5.13
C PRO A 127 19.06 9.50 -5.03
N ASP A 128 19.14 10.73 -4.54
CA ASP A 128 20.41 11.45 -4.29
C ASP A 128 21.07 11.10 -2.95
N GLY A 129 20.44 10.18 -2.18
CA GLY A 129 20.89 9.76 -0.86
C GLY A 129 20.50 10.68 0.28
N THR A 130 19.73 11.73 0.02
CA THR A 130 19.26 12.63 1.08
C THR A 130 18.00 12.07 1.75
N MET A 131 17.82 12.41 3.04
CA MET A 131 16.60 12.10 3.77
C MET A 131 15.55 13.17 3.50
N PRO A 132 14.35 12.82 2.96
CA PRO A 132 13.26 13.78 2.85
C PRO A 132 12.84 14.33 4.22
N VAL A 133 12.72 15.65 4.31
CA VAL A 133 12.38 16.38 5.56
C VAL A 133 11.11 15.82 6.22
N TYR A 134 10.16 15.35 5.44
CA TYR A 134 8.94 14.73 5.96
C TYR A 134 9.25 13.54 6.88
N TRP A 135 10.16 12.65 6.49
CA TRP A 135 10.52 11.49 7.30
C TRP A 135 11.28 11.90 8.56
N GLU A 136 12.22 12.84 8.46
CA GLU A 136 12.93 13.36 9.62
C GLU A 136 11.94 13.93 10.67
N GLN A 137 10.99 14.75 10.22
CA GLN A 137 9.98 15.34 11.09
C GLN A 137 9.03 14.31 11.69
N LEU A 138 8.54 13.36 10.89
CA LEU A 138 7.63 12.32 11.37
C LEU A 138 8.28 11.50 12.47
N PHE A 139 9.47 10.97 12.22
CA PHE A 139 10.14 10.09 13.18
C PHE A 139 10.68 10.85 14.40
N ALA A 140 11.02 12.11 14.26
CA ALA A 140 11.30 12.99 15.42
C ALA A 140 10.06 13.17 16.32
N ILE A 141 8.87 13.37 15.74
CA ILE A 141 7.60 13.44 16.49
C ILE A 141 7.29 12.11 17.17
N LEU A 142 7.55 10.98 16.50
CA LEU A 142 7.35 9.65 17.06
C LEU A 142 8.41 9.26 18.12
N GLY A 143 9.46 10.08 18.28
CA GLY A 143 10.52 9.83 19.26
C GLY A 143 11.40 8.62 18.94
N MET A 144 11.59 8.31 17.66
CA MET A 144 12.38 7.18 17.18
C MET A 144 13.21 7.54 15.97
N ASP A 145 14.23 6.74 15.68
CA ASP A 145 15.01 6.85 14.47
C ASP A 145 14.22 6.38 13.25
N VAL A 146 14.55 6.90 12.05
CA VAL A 146 13.99 6.41 10.80
C VAL A 146 14.35 4.93 10.63
N PRO A 147 13.38 4.03 10.41
CA PRO A 147 13.63 2.58 10.33
C PRO A 147 14.24 2.18 8.97
N GLN A 148 15.31 2.84 8.58
CA GLN A 148 16.04 2.58 7.35
C GLN A 148 16.62 1.16 7.37
N GLY A 149 16.30 0.37 6.33
CA GLY A 149 16.78 -1.00 6.19
C GLY A 149 16.01 -2.05 7.00
N VAL A 150 15.00 -1.65 7.77
CA VAL A 150 14.10 -2.61 8.42
C VAL A 150 13.31 -3.37 7.35
N PRO A 151 13.10 -4.70 7.50
CA PRO A 151 12.30 -5.46 6.54
C PRO A 151 10.87 -4.92 6.42
N GLY A 152 10.41 -4.70 5.21
CA GLY A 152 9.07 -4.22 4.94
C GLY A 152 8.72 -4.30 3.45
N THR A 153 7.62 -3.68 3.07
CA THR A 153 7.13 -3.67 1.70
C THR A 153 6.82 -2.26 1.23
N ASN A 154 6.69 -2.08 -0.07
CA ASN A 154 6.19 -0.84 -0.64
C ASN A 154 5.32 -1.09 -1.89
N PRO A 155 4.35 -0.18 -2.19
CA PRO A 155 3.42 -0.36 -3.30
C PRO A 155 4.11 -0.44 -4.66
N GLN A 156 5.19 0.32 -4.88
CA GLN A 156 5.92 0.33 -6.14
C GLN A 156 6.60 -1.02 -6.42
N ALA A 157 7.24 -1.63 -5.43
CA ALA A 157 7.86 -2.94 -5.56
C ALA A 157 6.81 -4.02 -5.87
N MET A 158 5.67 -3.99 -5.15
CA MET A 158 4.55 -4.90 -5.42
C MET A 158 4.02 -4.76 -6.85
N PHE A 159 3.80 -3.53 -7.32
CA PHE A 159 3.33 -3.27 -8.67
C PHE A 159 4.34 -3.72 -9.73
N SER A 160 5.62 -3.63 -9.46
CA SER A 160 6.71 -4.02 -10.38
C SER A 160 6.98 -5.54 -10.36
N SER A 161 6.43 -6.27 -9.39
CA SER A 161 6.62 -7.71 -9.26
C SER A 161 6.05 -8.48 -10.46
N GLU A 162 6.78 -9.50 -10.93
CA GLU A 162 6.33 -10.44 -11.96
C GLU A 162 5.10 -11.25 -11.50
N LYS A 163 4.87 -11.35 -10.19
CA LYS A 163 3.70 -12.00 -9.60
C LYS A 163 2.40 -11.21 -9.83
N VAL A 164 2.49 -9.94 -10.28
CA VAL A 164 1.35 -9.08 -10.57
C VAL A 164 1.16 -8.90 -12.07
N LYS A 165 0.09 -9.48 -12.59
CA LYS A 165 -0.36 -9.19 -13.95
C LYS A 165 -1.07 -7.82 -13.96
N LYS A 166 -0.47 -6.82 -14.61
CA LYS A 166 -1.07 -5.51 -14.82
C LYS A 166 -2.24 -5.65 -15.81
N VAL A 167 -3.42 -5.23 -15.41
CA VAL A 167 -4.64 -5.44 -16.20
C VAL A 167 -5.05 -4.19 -16.95
N LYS A 168 -5.13 -3.05 -16.26
CA LYS A 168 -5.68 -1.83 -16.81
C LYS A 168 -5.27 -0.61 -15.98
N LYS A 169 -4.96 0.50 -16.67
CA LYS A 169 -5.03 1.84 -16.09
C LYS A 169 -6.51 2.26 -16.06
N ILE A 170 -6.97 2.78 -14.93
CA ILE A 170 -8.30 3.38 -14.77
C ILE A 170 -8.10 4.75 -14.14
N PHE A 171 -8.79 5.75 -14.68
CA PHE A 171 -8.66 7.17 -14.33
C PHE A 171 -7.24 7.75 -14.58
N GLY A 172 -7.18 9.07 -14.61
CA GLY A 172 -6.02 9.84 -15.04
C GLY A 172 -5.96 9.96 -16.57
N ASP A 173 -5.95 11.18 -17.06
CA ASP A 173 -5.83 11.53 -18.50
C ASP A 173 -4.42 11.22 -19.01
#